data_c34a096a989224c599b17077ef1cc639
#
_entry.id   c34a096a989224c599b17077ef1cc639
#
_cell.length_a   1.000
_cell.length_b   1.000
_cell.length_c   1.000
_cell.angle_alpha   90.00
_cell.angle_beta   90.00
_cell.angle_gamma   90.00
#
_symmetry.space_group_name_H-M   'P 1'
#
loop_
_entity.id
_entity.type
_entity.pdbx_description
1 polymer ?
#
loop_
_entity_poly.entity_id
_entity_poly.type
_entity_poly.pdbx_seq_one_letter_code
_entity_poly.pdbx_strand_id
1 'polypeptide(L)'
;AHMLVAYFSRGAESSSLFAPLKCVKDKAFLANLNQYDTIFMDIQAQFVQAADNDMNPGQYIRRNILGELQKEYPDLVNDSMSVSTALSVVHAATGSEFVIIFDEWDYPIRELAGNSRERLDYIEFLRMMFKNAEAQDYVRMAYLTGILPMVRAKGQSAVNNFDEYTMIDARDLGGDIGFVEAEVRE
;
A
#
# COMPACT_ATOMS: atom_id res chain seq x y z
N ALA A 1 -6.81 -1.33 -7.15
CA ALA A 1 -6.61 -1.10 -5.71
C ALA A 1 -7.86 -1.46 -4.88
N HIS A 2 -9.06 -0.88 -5.13
CA HIS A 2 -10.26 -1.06 -4.29
C HIS A 2 -10.73 -2.51 -4.11
N MET A 3 -10.58 -3.36 -5.13
CA MET A 3 -10.93 -4.78 -5.02
C MET A 3 -10.04 -5.50 -3.98
N LEU A 4 -8.76 -5.16 -3.91
CA LEU A 4 -7.84 -5.69 -2.90
C LEU A 4 -8.19 -5.16 -1.50
N VAL A 5 -8.58 -3.90 -1.39
CA VAL A 5 -9.09 -3.33 -0.13
C VAL A 5 -10.29 -4.14 0.36
N ALA A 6 -11.31 -4.33 -0.50
CA ALA A 6 -12.48 -5.12 -0.16
C ALA A 6 -12.13 -6.56 0.22
N TYR A 7 -11.13 -7.15 -0.44
CA TYR A 7 -10.72 -8.52 -0.17
C TYR A 7 -10.01 -8.67 1.19
N PHE A 8 -9.04 -7.81 1.47
CA PHE A 8 -8.18 -7.97 2.65
C PHE A 8 -8.76 -7.37 3.93
N SER A 9 -9.54 -6.27 3.83
CA SER A 9 -9.95 -5.49 5.00
C SER A 9 -10.79 -6.28 5.98
N ARG A 10 -10.32 -6.37 7.21
CA ARG A 10 -11.05 -6.93 8.35
C ARG A 10 -12.35 -6.13 8.55
N GLY A 11 -13.46 -6.82 8.77
CA GLY A 11 -14.78 -6.18 8.96
C GLY A 11 -15.48 -5.67 7.69
N ALA A 12 -14.87 -5.84 6.49
CA ALA A 12 -15.50 -5.40 5.24
C ALA A 12 -16.71 -6.24 4.82
N GLU A 13 -16.88 -7.45 5.37
CA GLU A 13 -17.98 -8.39 5.04
C GLU A 13 -18.22 -8.55 3.53
N SER A 14 -17.15 -8.57 2.75
CA SER A 14 -17.17 -8.49 1.29
C SER A 14 -17.32 -9.84 0.58
N SER A 15 -17.55 -10.92 1.31
CA SER A 15 -17.66 -12.29 0.76
C SER A 15 -18.66 -12.42 -0.38
N SER A 16 -19.76 -11.68 -0.34
CA SER A 16 -20.79 -11.65 -1.40
C SER A 16 -20.27 -11.08 -2.73
N LEU A 17 -19.31 -10.17 -2.70
CA LEU A 17 -18.69 -9.59 -3.91
C LEU A 17 -17.87 -10.62 -4.67
N PHE A 18 -17.24 -11.54 -3.95
CA PHE A 18 -16.37 -12.57 -4.50
C PHE A 18 -17.08 -13.89 -4.81
N ALA A 19 -18.27 -14.11 -4.23
CA ALA A 19 -19.02 -15.36 -4.39
C ALA A 19 -19.19 -15.87 -5.84
N PRO A 20 -19.43 -15.00 -6.86
CA PRO A 20 -19.58 -15.45 -8.25
C PRO A 20 -18.23 -15.74 -8.93
N LEU A 21 -17.10 -15.43 -8.31
CA LEU A 21 -15.78 -15.55 -8.93
C LEU A 21 -15.18 -16.95 -8.74
N LYS A 22 -14.31 -17.34 -9.66
CA LYS A 22 -13.63 -18.66 -9.62
C LYS A 22 -12.70 -18.80 -8.41
N CYS A 23 -12.11 -17.71 -7.95
CA CYS A 23 -11.14 -17.67 -6.84
C CYS A 23 -11.70 -18.18 -5.50
N VAL A 24 -13.02 -18.10 -5.28
CA VAL A 24 -13.64 -18.63 -4.04
C VAL A 24 -13.53 -20.15 -3.88
N LYS A 25 -13.12 -20.88 -4.94
CA LYS A 25 -12.86 -22.31 -4.87
C LYS A 25 -11.48 -22.61 -4.27
N ASP A 26 -10.61 -21.61 -4.20
CA ASP A 26 -9.29 -21.74 -3.62
C ASP A 26 -9.36 -21.55 -2.10
N LYS A 27 -8.87 -22.52 -1.36
CA LYS A 27 -8.80 -22.47 0.11
C LYS A 27 -7.90 -21.36 0.62
N ALA A 28 -6.80 -21.07 -0.10
CA ALA A 28 -5.90 -19.99 0.27
C ALA A 28 -6.57 -18.63 0.09
N PHE A 29 -7.40 -18.45 -0.95
CA PHE A 29 -8.22 -17.26 -1.13
C PHE A 29 -9.16 -17.05 0.06
N LEU A 30 -9.92 -18.07 0.43
CA LEU A 30 -10.87 -17.98 1.55
C LEU A 30 -10.19 -17.73 2.90
N ALA A 31 -9.00 -18.27 3.10
CA ALA A 31 -8.24 -18.12 4.34
C ALA A 31 -7.72 -16.68 4.56
N ASN A 32 -7.61 -15.89 3.48
CA ASN A 32 -7.11 -14.51 3.56
C ASN A 32 -8.22 -13.45 3.39
N LEU A 33 -9.46 -13.88 3.08
CA LEU A 33 -10.58 -12.96 2.87
C LEU A 33 -10.97 -12.27 4.18
N ASN A 34 -10.90 -10.94 4.19
CA ASN A 34 -11.26 -10.08 5.32
C ASN A 34 -10.48 -10.37 6.63
N GLN A 35 -9.20 -10.68 6.52
CA GLN A 35 -8.38 -11.09 7.68
C GLN A 35 -7.43 -10.01 8.20
N TYR A 36 -7.17 -8.94 7.44
CA TYR A 36 -6.07 -8.03 7.72
C TYR A 36 -6.55 -6.60 7.99
N ASP A 37 -5.77 -5.87 8.76
CA ASP A 37 -5.89 -4.42 8.84
C ASP A 37 -5.30 -3.81 7.57
N THR A 38 -6.13 -3.08 6.80
CA THR A 38 -5.74 -2.60 5.47
C THR A 38 -5.58 -1.10 5.46
N ILE A 39 -4.38 -0.63 5.10
CA ILE A 39 -4.07 0.79 4.89
C ILE A 39 -4.12 1.05 3.38
N PHE A 40 -5.10 1.84 2.93
CA PHE A 40 -5.22 2.27 1.54
C PHE A 40 -4.98 3.76 1.41
N MET A 41 -4.12 4.14 0.45
CA MET A 41 -3.84 5.54 0.10
C MET A 41 -3.80 5.71 -1.41
N ASP A 42 -4.58 6.64 -1.94
CA ASP A 42 -4.35 7.26 -3.23
C ASP A 42 -3.37 8.41 -3.02
N ILE A 43 -2.11 8.21 -3.40
CA ILE A 43 -1.03 9.16 -3.10
C ILE A 43 -1.23 10.49 -3.83
N GLN A 44 -1.75 10.48 -5.06
CA GLN A 44 -2.09 11.70 -5.78
C GLN A 44 -3.13 12.52 -5.00
N ALA A 45 -4.21 11.88 -4.57
CA ALA A 45 -5.26 12.53 -3.79
C ALA A 45 -4.73 13.09 -2.46
N GLN A 46 -3.84 12.38 -1.78
CA GLN A 46 -3.21 12.85 -0.54
C GLN A 46 -2.39 14.13 -0.76
N PHE A 47 -1.65 14.21 -1.87
CA PHE A 47 -0.85 15.40 -2.20
C PHE A 47 -1.73 16.61 -2.53
N VAL A 48 -2.80 16.41 -3.30
CA VAL A 48 -3.78 17.49 -3.61
C VAL A 48 -4.43 17.99 -2.33
N GLN A 49 -4.93 17.08 -1.48
CA GLN A 49 -5.57 17.46 -0.22
C GLN A 49 -4.62 18.14 0.77
N ALA A 50 -3.34 17.74 0.79
CA ALA A 50 -2.33 18.39 1.61
C ALA A 50 -2.13 19.85 1.17
N ALA A 51 -2.06 20.12 -0.14
CA ALA A 51 -1.95 21.48 -0.69
C ALA A 51 -3.18 22.33 -0.34
N ASP A 52 -4.39 21.78 -0.44
CA ASP A 52 -5.64 22.46 -0.07
C ASP A 52 -5.70 22.83 1.43
N ASN A 53 -4.93 22.15 2.25
CA ASN A 53 -4.83 22.38 3.70
C ASN A 53 -3.57 23.12 4.14
N ASP A 54 -2.77 23.66 3.21
CA ASP A 54 -1.48 24.31 3.47
C ASP A 54 -0.52 23.43 4.31
N MET A 55 -0.54 22.10 4.07
CA MET A 55 0.28 21.14 4.79
C MET A 55 1.35 20.52 3.90
N ASN A 56 2.48 20.14 4.51
CA ASN A 56 3.43 19.26 3.86
C ASN A 56 2.79 17.89 3.57
N PRO A 57 2.86 17.36 2.33
CA PRO A 57 2.20 16.12 1.96
C PRO A 57 2.61 14.89 2.80
N GLY A 58 3.91 14.77 3.13
CA GLY A 58 4.39 13.68 3.98
C GLY A 58 3.81 13.74 5.40
N GLN A 59 3.65 14.94 5.96
CA GLN A 59 3.00 15.13 7.26
C GLN A 59 1.49 14.87 7.18
N TYR A 60 0.85 15.24 6.06
CA TYR A 60 -0.57 14.99 5.83
C TYR A 60 -0.86 13.49 5.78
N ILE A 61 -0.10 12.73 4.97
CA ILE A 61 -0.20 11.27 4.88
C ILE A 61 0.00 10.63 6.26
N ARG A 62 1.08 11.00 6.96
CA ARG A 62 1.36 10.49 8.31
C ARG A 62 0.19 10.73 9.27
N ARG A 63 -0.34 11.96 9.30
CA ARG A 63 -1.48 12.33 10.15
C ARG A 63 -2.72 11.49 9.86
N ASN A 64 -3.01 11.25 8.57
CA ASN A 64 -4.18 10.47 8.18
C ASN A 64 -4.04 9.01 8.61
N ILE A 65 -2.88 8.39 8.37
CA ILE A 65 -2.64 7.00 8.81
C ILE A 65 -2.73 6.88 10.33
N LEU A 66 -2.04 7.77 11.08
CA LEU A 66 -2.09 7.74 12.53
C LEU A 66 -3.49 8.00 13.08
N GLY A 67 -4.24 8.92 12.46
CA GLY A 67 -5.62 9.21 12.84
C GLY A 67 -6.56 8.02 12.67
N GLU A 68 -6.42 7.24 11.59
CA GLU A 68 -7.20 6.01 11.41
C GLU A 68 -6.76 4.92 12.40
N LEU A 69 -5.45 4.72 12.57
CA LEU A 69 -4.92 3.77 13.56
C LEU A 69 -5.36 4.13 14.98
N GLN A 70 -5.38 5.42 15.35
CA GLN A 70 -5.82 5.86 16.68
C GLN A 70 -7.32 5.65 16.92
N LYS A 71 -8.16 5.75 15.88
CA LYS A 71 -9.59 5.43 16.00
C LYS A 71 -9.81 3.95 16.31
N GLU A 72 -9.05 3.08 15.66
CA GLU A 72 -9.15 1.63 15.83
C GLU A 72 -8.43 1.15 17.10
N TYR A 73 -7.30 1.77 17.44
CA TYR A 73 -6.43 1.39 18.55
C TYR A 73 -6.15 2.59 19.49
N PRO A 74 -7.18 3.17 20.13
CA PRO A 74 -7.04 4.42 20.90
C PRO A 74 -6.08 4.33 22.08
N ASP A 75 -5.93 3.16 22.69
CA ASP A 75 -5.05 2.93 23.83
C ASP A 75 -3.59 2.64 23.43
N LEU A 76 -3.32 2.38 22.16
CA LEU A 76 -2.00 1.97 21.65
C LEU A 76 -1.33 3.05 20.81
N VAL A 77 -2.10 3.88 20.10
CA VAL A 77 -1.59 4.82 19.11
C VAL A 77 -1.87 6.26 19.51
N ASN A 78 -0.89 7.14 19.27
CA ASN A 78 -1.03 8.59 19.41
C ASN A 78 -0.28 9.34 18.30
N ASP A 79 -0.60 10.61 18.12
CA ASP A 79 -0.09 11.49 17.04
C ASP A 79 1.40 11.83 17.14
N SER A 80 2.06 11.57 18.27
CA SER A 80 3.50 11.79 18.41
C SER A 80 4.34 10.66 17.81
N MET A 81 3.74 9.50 17.57
CA MET A 81 4.42 8.31 17.02
C MET A 81 4.79 8.50 15.55
N SER A 82 5.84 7.81 15.08
CA SER A 82 6.01 7.54 13.66
C SER A 82 4.99 6.47 13.22
N VAL A 83 4.66 6.43 11.92
CA VAL A 83 3.75 5.39 11.40
C VAL A 83 4.31 4.00 11.65
N SER A 84 5.60 3.78 11.37
CA SER A 84 6.26 2.48 11.61
C SER A 84 6.19 2.06 13.08
N THR A 85 6.42 3.00 14.01
CA THR A 85 6.30 2.73 15.46
C THR A 85 4.87 2.35 15.83
N ALA A 86 3.86 3.07 15.31
CA ALA A 86 2.46 2.77 15.58
C ALA A 86 2.07 1.36 15.09
N LEU A 87 2.49 0.99 13.87
CA LEU A 87 2.24 -0.35 13.31
C LEU A 87 2.92 -1.44 14.14
N SER A 88 4.18 -1.23 14.53
CA SER A 88 4.93 -2.17 15.39
C SER A 88 4.26 -2.36 16.75
N VAL A 89 3.83 -1.27 17.41
CA VAL A 89 3.15 -1.32 18.72
C VAL A 89 1.81 -2.06 18.62
N VAL A 90 1.01 -1.78 17.58
CA VAL A 90 -0.27 -2.48 17.35
C VAL A 90 -0.02 -3.95 17.12
N HIS A 91 0.93 -4.31 16.23
CA HIS A 91 1.29 -5.71 15.98
C HIS A 91 1.73 -6.42 17.25
N ALA A 92 2.63 -5.84 18.02
CA ALA A 92 3.14 -6.43 19.26
C ALA A 92 2.03 -6.68 20.30
N ALA A 93 1.03 -5.78 20.38
CA ALA A 93 -0.06 -5.87 21.34
C ALA A 93 -1.19 -6.80 20.91
N THR A 94 -1.47 -6.92 19.62
CA THR A 94 -2.67 -7.58 19.08
C THR A 94 -2.39 -8.78 18.18
N GLY A 95 -1.17 -8.90 17.65
CA GLY A 95 -0.83 -9.85 16.59
C GLY A 95 -1.37 -9.46 15.21
N SER A 96 -1.95 -8.26 15.07
CA SER A 96 -2.46 -7.78 13.77
C SER A 96 -1.36 -7.62 12.75
N GLU A 97 -1.58 -8.14 11.54
CA GLU A 97 -0.74 -7.89 10.37
C GLU A 97 -1.43 -6.91 9.43
N PHE A 98 -0.63 -6.09 8.74
CA PHE A 98 -1.13 -5.02 7.87
C PHE A 98 -0.95 -5.35 6.39
N VAL A 99 -1.99 -5.08 5.60
CA VAL A 99 -1.90 -5.00 4.14
C VAL A 99 -1.87 -3.54 3.75
N ILE A 100 -0.81 -3.11 3.06
CA ILE A 100 -0.59 -1.72 2.68
C ILE A 100 -0.76 -1.58 1.17
N ILE A 101 -1.68 -0.72 0.74
CA ILE A 101 -2.02 -0.51 -0.68
C ILE A 101 -1.87 0.97 -0.99
N PHE A 102 -0.87 1.32 -1.82
CA PHE A 102 -0.67 2.68 -2.32
C PHE A 102 -0.95 2.73 -3.82
N ASP A 103 -1.97 3.49 -4.19
CA ASP A 103 -2.29 3.79 -5.57
C ASP A 103 -1.58 5.07 -6.01
N GLU A 104 -1.10 5.13 -7.27
CA GLU A 104 -0.30 6.24 -7.81
C GLU A 104 0.93 6.59 -6.93
N TRP A 105 1.62 5.55 -6.39
CA TRP A 105 2.74 5.72 -5.47
C TRP A 105 3.84 6.64 -6.01
N ASP A 106 4.01 6.67 -7.33
CA ASP A 106 5.04 7.41 -8.03
C ASP A 106 4.67 8.86 -8.38
N TYR A 107 3.44 9.30 -8.07
CA TYR A 107 2.97 10.66 -8.35
C TYR A 107 3.97 11.74 -7.90
N PRO A 108 4.51 11.74 -6.66
CA PRO A 108 5.47 12.76 -6.24
C PRO A 108 6.80 12.70 -6.99
N ILE A 109 7.14 11.52 -7.52
CA ILE A 109 8.39 11.31 -8.26
C ILE A 109 8.28 11.83 -9.69
N ARG A 110 7.08 11.77 -10.27
CA ARG A 110 6.79 12.28 -11.61
C ARG A 110 6.58 13.80 -11.63
N GLU A 111 5.81 14.30 -10.67
CA GLU A 111 5.28 15.66 -10.74
C GLU A 111 6.15 16.70 -10.00
N LEU A 112 6.94 16.29 -9.02
CA LEU A 112 7.75 17.20 -8.24
C LEU A 112 9.21 17.23 -8.74
N ALA A 113 9.84 18.40 -8.62
CA ALA A 113 11.26 18.57 -8.92
C ALA A 113 12.11 17.60 -8.08
N GLY A 114 13.17 17.04 -8.67
CA GLY A 114 13.96 15.97 -8.04
C GLY A 114 14.61 16.31 -6.70
N ASN A 115 14.79 17.59 -6.44
CA ASN A 115 15.37 18.14 -5.20
C ASN A 115 14.34 18.90 -4.34
N SER A 116 13.03 18.80 -4.64
CA SER A 116 12.02 19.41 -3.78
C SER A 116 11.98 18.73 -2.43
N ARG A 117 11.69 19.50 -1.40
CA ARG A 117 11.61 18.98 -0.03
C ARG A 117 10.50 17.94 0.11
N GLU A 118 9.34 18.21 -0.48
CA GLU A 118 8.16 17.35 -0.45
C GLU A 118 8.46 15.97 -1.05
N ARG A 119 9.19 15.94 -2.18
CA ARG A 119 9.61 14.68 -2.81
C ARG A 119 10.60 13.92 -1.93
N LEU A 120 11.56 14.57 -1.34
CA LEU A 120 12.55 13.96 -0.46
C LEU A 120 11.89 13.41 0.82
N ASP A 121 11.00 14.18 1.43
CA ASP A 121 10.25 13.78 2.62
C ASP A 121 9.36 12.56 2.31
N TYR A 122 8.74 12.50 1.12
CA TYR A 122 7.95 11.35 0.70
C TYR A 122 8.81 10.09 0.48
N ILE A 123 9.97 10.23 -0.15
CA ILE A 123 10.90 9.10 -0.33
C ILE A 123 11.37 8.58 1.03
N GLU A 124 11.64 9.47 1.97
CA GLU A 124 12.02 9.07 3.33
C GLU A 124 10.87 8.38 4.06
N PHE A 125 9.64 8.86 3.90
CA PHE A 125 8.45 8.18 4.39
C PHE A 125 8.35 6.74 3.88
N LEU A 126 8.53 6.50 2.57
CA LEU A 126 8.54 5.14 2.01
C LEU A 126 9.64 4.26 2.61
N ARG A 127 10.85 4.82 2.85
CA ARG A 127 11.92 4.10 3.52
C ARG A 127 11.56 3.69 4.93
N MET A 128 11.00 4.60 5.71
CA MET A 128 10.58 4.34 7.08
C MET A 128 9.46 3.29 7.15
N MET A 129 8.59 3.26 6.15
CA MET A 129 7.51 2.27 6.07
C MET A 129 7.99 0.86 5.72
N PHE A 130 8.91 0.74 4.76
CA PHE A 130 9.18 -0.55 4.11
C PHE A 130 10.61 -1.08 4.29
N LYS A 131 11.55 -0.26 4.76
CA LYS A 131 12.96 -0.66 4.92
C LYS A 131 13.46 -0.76 6.35
N ASN A 132 12.61 -0.55 7.34
CA ASN A 132 13.01 -0.83 8.70
C ASN A 132 13.01 -2.35 8.95
N ALA A 133 13.85 -2.80 9.88
CA ALA A 133 13.98 -4.24 10.18
C ALA A 133 12.66 -4.84 10.71
N GLU A 134 11.84 -4.03 11.39
CA GLU A 134 10.59 -4.45 12.02
C GLU A 134 9.44 -4.56 11.00
N ALA A 135 9.55 -3.95 9.81
CA ALA A 135 8.48 -3.97 8.81
C ALA A 135 8.09 -5.39 8.40
N GLN A 136 9.05 -6.32 8.40
CA GLN A 136 8.79 -7.73 8.05
C GLN A 136 7.91 -8.45 9.07
N ASP A 137 7.83 -7.94 10.30
CA ASP A 137 7.03 -8.56 11.35
C ASP A 137 5.54 -8.19 11.22
N TYR A 138 5.24 -6.95 10.83
CA TYR A 138 3.86 -6.45 10.79
C TYR A 138 3.28 -6.25 9.37
N VAL A 139 4.10 -6.15 8.33
CA VAL A 139 3.62 -6.03 6.95
C VAL A 139 3.41 -7.41 6.33
N ARG A 140 2.16 -7.80 6.19
CA ARG A 140 1.79 -9.04 5.48
C ARG A 140 1.99 -8.92 3.97
N MET A 141 1.60 -7.78 3.41
CA MET A 141 1.74 -7.47 1.99
C MET A 141 1.78 -5.96 1.80
N ALA A 142 2.60 -5.51 0.88
CA ALA A 142 2.54 -4.14 0.36
C ALA A 142 2.32 -4.20 -1.15
N TYR A 143 1.31 -3.49 -1.65
CA TYR A 143 0.95 -3.42 -3.05
C TYR A 143 0.95 -1.96 -3.51
N LEU A 144 1.84 -1.64 -4.45
CA LEU A 144 2.03 -0.30 -4.96
C LEU A 144 1.73 -0.28 -6.46
N THR A 145 0.81 0.57 -6.89
CA THR A 145 0.51 0.80 -8.31
C THR A 145 1.02 2.16 -8.76
N GLY A 146 1.51 2.23 -9.98
CA GLY A 146 2.04 3.45 -10.58
C GLY A 146 2.47 3.24 -12.03
N ILE A 147 2.96 4.29 -12.65
CA ILE A 147 3.41 4.29 -14.05
C ILE A 147 4.93 4.08 -14.14
N LEU A 148 5.69 4.61 -13.17
CA LEU A 148 7.15 4.51 -13.18
C LEU A 148 7.62 3.18 -12.60
N PRO A 149 8.56 2.49 -13.29
CA PRO A 149 9.28 1.38 -12.69
C PRO A 149 10.05 1.82 -11.44
N MET A 150 9.99 1.02 -10.38
CA MET A 150 10.70 1.29 -9.12
C MET A 150 12.22 1.43 -9.32
N VAL A 151 12.80 0.70 -10.27
CA VAL A 151 14.22 0.74 -10.60
C VAL A 151 14.67 2.11 -11.15
N ARG A 152 13.76 2.89 -11.75
CA ARG A 152 14.08 4.22 -12.32
C ARG A 152 14.04 5.35 -11.30
N ALA A 153 13.54 5.14 -10.12
CA ALA A 153 13.73 6.06 -8.99
C ALA A 153 15.22 6.12 -8.56
N LYS A 154 16.13 5.89 -9.53
CA LYS A 154 17.58 5.78 -9.40
C LYS A 154 18.21 7.01 -8.75
N GLY A 155 18.92 6.74 -7.71
CA GLY A 155 19.70 7.63 -6.84
C GLY A 155 19.40 7.40 -5.38
N GLN A 156 18.22 6.85 -5.08
CA GLN A 156 17.82 6.58 -3.70
C GLN A 156 17.11 5.23 -3.65
N SER A 157 17.79 4.18 -3.19
CA SER A 157 17.26 2.81 -3.05
C SER A 157 16.16 2.72 -1.96
N ALA A 158 15.09 3.53 -2.11
CA ALA A 158 14.04 3.63 -1.10
C ALA A 158 13.18 2.37 -1.03
N VAL A 159 12.98 1.66 -2.15
CA VAL A 159 12.01 0.57 -2.28
C VAL A 159 12.54 -0.58 -3.15
N ASN A 160 13.78 -1.02 -2.90
CA ASN A 160 14.40 -2.13 -3.67
C ASN A 160 14.03 -3.54 -3.16
N ASN A 161 13.14 -3.63 -2.20
CA ASN A 161 12.64 -4.87 -1.60
C ASN A 161 11.27 -5.30 -2.16
N PHE A 162 10.84 -4.69 -3.27
CA PHE A 162 9.61 -5.06 -3.97
C PHE A 162 9.90 -5.87 -5.22
N ASP A 163 9.04 -6.84 -5.50
CA ASP A 163 8.94 -7.47 -6.81
C ASP A 163 8.15 -6.57 -7.74
N GLU A 164 8.69 -6.35 -8.94
CA GLU A 164 8.06 -5.50 -9.94
C GLU A 164 7.40 -6.35 -11.03
N TYR A 165 6.15 -6.01 -11.33
CA TYR A 165 5.35 -6.57 -12.41
C TYR A 165 4.96 -5.45 -13.36
N THR A 166 5.13 -5.66 -14.67
CA THR A 166 4.78 -4.68 -15.69
C THR A 166 3.92 -5.33 -16.78
N MET A 167 3.27 -4.51 -17.61
CA MET A 167 2.52 -5.02 -18.77
C MET A 167 3.41 -5.71 -19.82
N ILE A 168 4.72 -5.44 -19.81
CA ILE A 168 5.70 -6.06 -20.72
C ILE A 168 6.31 -7.31 -20.09
N ASP A 169 6.45 -7.30 -18.76
CA ASP A 169 6.99 -8.41 -17.96
C ASP A 169 6.06 -8.68 -16.78
N ALA A 170 5.00 -9.42 -17.07
CA ALA A 170 4.00 -9.82 -16.09
C ALA A 170 4.41 -11.06 -15.28
N ARG A 171 5.58 -11.65 -15.58
CA ARG A 171 6.11 -12.87 -14.93
C ARG A 171 5.04 -13.97 -14.88
N ASP A 172 4.81 -14.53 -13.69
CA ASP A 172 3.82 -15.58 -13.42
C ASP A 172 2.35 -15.10 -13.51
N LEU A 173 2.09 -13.79 -13.45
CA LEU A 173 0.75 -13.22 -13.56
C LEU A 173 0.28 -13.03 -15.01
N GLY A 174 1.12 -13.30 -16.00
CA GLY A 174 0.79 -13.06 -17.42
C GLY A 174 -0.40 -13.85 -17.96
N GLY A 175 -0.76 -14.97 -17.31
CA GLY A 175 -1.94 -15.75 -17.65
C GLY A 175 -3.23 -15.28 -16.98
N ASP A 176 -3.12 -14.40 -15.98
CA ASP A 176 -4.25 -13.96 -15.15
C ASP A 176 -4.66 -12.50 -15.44
N ILE A 177 -3.80 -11.74 -16.13
CA ILE A 177 -4.01 -10.30 -16.41
C ILE A 177 -3.89 -10.02 -17.90
N GLY A 178 -4.92 -9.41 -18.49
CA GLY A 178 -4.97 -9.06 -19.91
C GLY A 178 -5.49 -10.19 -20.78
N PHE A 179 -4.95 -10.31 -22.01
CA PHE A 179 -5.31 -11.33 -22.99
C PHE A 179 -4.12 -12.20 -23.33
N VAL A 180 -4.29 -13.50 -23.34
CA VAL A 180 -3.28 -14.42 -23.88
C VAL A 180 -3.37 -14.50 -25.39
N GLU A 181 -2.29 -14.89 -26.08
CA GLU A 181 -2.20 -14.91 -27.54
C GLU A 181 -3.31 -15.75 -28.21
N ALA A 182 -3.75 -16.82 -27.55
CA ALA A 182 -4.84 -17.66 -28.03
C ALA A 182 -6.19 -16.91 -28.06
N GLU A 183 -6.46 -16.07 -27.07
CA GLU A 183 -7.70 -15.28 -26.98
C GLU A 183 -7.74 -14.13 -27.98
N VAL A 184 -6.56 -13.64 -28.43
CA VAL A 184 -6.48 -12.56 -29.44
C VAL A 184 -6.62 -13.10 -30.85
N ARG A 185 -6.36 -14.39 -31.08
CA ARG A 185 -6.43 -15.03 -32.41
C ARG A 185 -7.81 -15.61 -32.77
N GLU A 186 -8.74 -15.65 -31.83
CA GLU A 186 -10.14 -15.99 -32.07
C GLU A 186 -10.94 -14.76 -32.54
#